data_b465e39d8ea0aa27829dbf42253311ad
#
_entry.id   b465e39d8ea0aa27829dbf42253311ad
#
_cell.length_a   1.000
_cell.length_b   1.000
_cell.length_c   1.000
_cell.angle_alpha   90.00
_cell.angle_beta   90.00
_cell.angle_gamma   90.00
#
_symmetry.space_group_name_H-M   'P 1'
#
loop_
_entity.id
_entity.type
_entity.pdbx_description
1 polymer ?
#
loop_
_entity_poly.entity_id
_entity_poly.type
_entity_poly.pdbx_seq_one_letter_code
_entity_poly.pdbx_strand_id
1 'polypeptide(L)'
;MTLSFFVNMNDKVKEILSYVIIIVIVLLIKHFIVIPIKVNGDSMNNTLKDKDIMILDKISYRFQDIKRFDIVVIKKDKEYLIKRVIGLPGETVEYKNNKLYINNKNVAEKFNHEETPDFILEEKIPEGYYFVVGDNRPVSNDSRYIGLIKEEDILGKTSFVIFPFNRFGNKK
;
A
#
# COMPACT_ATOMS: atom_id res chain seq x y z
N MET A 1 -41.99 -7.34 1.44
CA MET A 1 -42.51 -7.05 0.08
C MET A 1 -41.56 -7.49 -1.05
N THR A 2 -40.27 -7.59 -0.84
CA THR A 2 -39.29 -7.96 -1.87
C THR A 2 -39.18 -9.47 -2.15
N LEU A 3 -39.42 -10.33 -1.17
CA LEU A 3 -39.30 -11.78 -1.35
C LEU A 3 -40.44 -12.40 -2.19
N SER A 4 -41.64 -11.85 -2.10
CA SER A 4 -42.79 -12.32 -2.86
C SER A 4 -42.74 -11.99 -4.35
N PHE A 5 -42.01 -10.94 -4.72
CA PHE A 5 -41.82 -10.56 -6.12
C PHE A 5 -40.94 -11.58 -6.86
N PHE A 6 -39.92 -12.12 -6.19
CA PHE A 6 -39.04 -13.15 -6.77
C PHE A 6 -39.73 -14.50 -7.01
N VAL A 7 -40.72 -14.85 -6.19
CA VAL A 7 -41.39 -16.16 -6.27
C VAL A 7 -42.29 -16.28 -7.53
N ASN A 8 -42.87 -15.16 -8.00
CA ASN A 8 -43.81 -15.15 -9.13
C ASN A 8 -43.17 -14.85 -10.49
N MET A 9 -41.88 -14.71 -10.58
CA MET A 9 -41.19 -14.42 -11.84
C MET A 9 -40.97 -15.70 -12.66
N ASN A 10 -41.06 -15.56 -14.00
CA ASN A 10 -40.67 -16.61 -14.94
C ASN A 10 -39.21 -17.03 -14.73
N ASP A 11 -38.95 -18.34 -14.80
CA ASP A 11 -37.62 -18.88 -14.49
C ASP A 11 -36.49 -18.30 -15.36
N LYS A 12 -36.76 -18.01 -16.63
CA LYS A 12 -35.81 -17.30 -17.51
C LYS A 12 -35.51 -15.88 -17.03
N VAL A 13 -36.50 -15.19 -16.45
CA VAL A 13 -36.29 -13.83 -15.90
C VAL A 13 -35.49 -13.89 -14.63
N LYS A 14 -35.68 -14.90 -13.78
CA LYS A 14 -34.86 -15.12 -12.58
C LYS A 14 -33.39 -15.38 -12.95
N GLU A 15 -33.15 -16.20 -13.97
CA GLU A 15 -31.83 -16.52 -14.46
C GLU A 15 -31.09 -15.27 -14.98
N ILE A 16 -31.77 -14.49 -15.86
CA ILE A 16 -31.20 -13.23 -16.37
C ILE A 16 -30.89 -12.24 -15.23
N LEU A 17 -31.82 -12.10 -14.28
CA LEU A 17 -31.66 -11.20 -13.15
C LEU A 17 -30.47 -11.63 -12.27
N SER A 18 -30.25 -12.95 -12.08
CA SER A 18 -29.10 -13.47 -11.34
C SER A 18 -27.79 -13.11 -12.02
N TYR A 19 -27.69 -13.23 -13.33
CA TYR A 19 -26.50 -12.80 -14.08
C TYR A 19 -26.26 -11.30 -13.97
N VAL A 20 -27.31 -10.49 -14.07
CA VAL A 20 -27.23 -9.03 -13.91
C VAL A 20 -26.72 -8.67 -12.51
N ILE A 21 -27.26 -9.30 -11.48
CA ILE A 21 -26.81 -9.07 -10.09
C ILE A 21 -25.34 -9.44 -9.92
N ILE A 22 -24.93 -10.60 -10.43
CA ILE A 22 -23.51 -11.03 -10.37
C ILE A 22 -22.61 -10.02 -11.08
N ILE A 23 -22.99 -9.57 -12.29
CA ILE A 23 -22.22 -8.58 -13.04
C ILE A 23 -22.12 -7.27 -12.25
N VAL A 24 -23.23 -6.79 -11.69
CA VAL A 24 -23.26 -5.56 -10.87
C VAL A 24 -22.33 -5.70 -9.64
N ILE A 25 -22.42 -6.83 -8.93
CA ILE A 25 -21.54 -7.11 -7.78
C ILE A 25 -20.07 -7.11 -8.20
N VAL A 26 -19.72 -7.79 -9.30
CA VAL A 26 -18.34 -7.82 -9.83
C VAL A 26 -17.86 -6.42 -10.21
N LEU A 27 -18.69 -5.61 -10.84
CA LEU A 27 -18.36 -4.24 -11.21
C LEU A 27 -18.18 -3.34 -9.98
N LEU A 28 -19.00 -3.51 -8.94
CA LEU A 28 -18.86 -2.80 -7.66
C LEU A 28 -17.56 -3.21 -6.96
N ILE A 29 -17.27 -4.50 -6.87
CA ILE A 29 -16.00 -5.00 -6.32
C ILE A 29 -14.82 -4.40 -7.08
N LYS A 30 -14.85 -4.46 -8.42
CA LYS A 30 -13.77 -3.89 -9.25
C LYS A 30 -13.62 -2.38 -9.04
N HIS A 31 -14.72 -1.65 -8.94
CA HIS A 31 -14.69 -0.19 -8.82
C HIS A 31 -14.23 0.29 -7.43
N PHE A 32 -14.65 -0.39 -6.36
CA PHE A 32 -14.42 0.07 -5.00
C PHE A 32 -13.24 -0.59 -4.28
N ILE A 33 -12.84 -1.80 -4.68
CA ILE A 33 -11.92 -2.64 -3.89
C ILE A 33 -10.56 -2.81 -4.54
N VAL A 34 -10.49 -2.95 -5.86
CA VAL A 34 -9.27 -3.40 -6.54
C VAL A 34 -8.88 -2.45 -7.67
N ILE A 35 -7.83 -1.67 -7.46
CA ILE A 35 -7.27 -0.82 -8.52
C ILE A 35 -5.89 -1.39 -8.90
N PRO A 36 -5.71 -1.82 -10.17
CA PRO A 36 -4.39 -2.19 -10.63
C PRO A 36 -3.51 -0.94 -10.74
N ILE A 37 -2.32 -1.02 -10.16
CA ILE A 37 -1.29 0.01 -10.24
C ILE A 37 -0.03 -0.58 -10.88
N LYS A 38 0.67 0.23 -11.64
CA LYS A 38 1.95 -0.15 -12.23
C LYS A 38 3.08 0.49 -11.44
N VAL A 39 4.06 -0.32 -11.06
CA VAL A 39 5.30 0.16 -10.46
C VAL A 39 6.11 0.87 -11.55
N ASN A 40 6.50 2.12 -11.28
CA ASN A 40 7.37 2.89 -12.14
C ASN A 40 8.63 3.28 -11.34
N GLY A 41 9.79 2.87 -11.83
CA GLY A 41 11.09 3.16 -11.24
C GLY A 41 11.56 2.12 -10.21
N ASP A 42 12.77 2.35 -9.70
CA ASP A 42 13.56 1.36 -8.97
C ASP A 42 13.61 1.61 -7.46
N SER A 43 12.88 2.59 -6.92
CA SER A 43 12.97 2.95 -5.50
C SER A 43 12.56 1.84 -4.52
N MET A 44 11.80 0.85 -4.99
CA MET A 44 11.39 -0.34 -4.24
C MET A 44 12.06 -1.61 -4.78
N ASN A 45 13.08 -1.47 -5.64
CA ASN A 45 13.84 -2.62 -6.16
C ASN A 45 14.40 -3.42 -4.98
N ASN A 46 14.49 -4.73 -5.13
CA ASN A 46 14.60 -5.80 -4.17
C ASN A 46 13.22 -6.40 -3.80
N THR A 47 12.22 -5.59 -3.49
CA THR A 47 10.85 -6.07 -3.20
C THR A 47 9.96 -5.98 -4.44
N LEU A 48 9.88 -4.81 -5.07
CA LEU A 48 9.09 -4.53 -6.27
C LEU A 48 10.01 -4.11 -7.41
N LYS A 49 9.72 -4.60 -8.61
CA LYS A 49 10.49 -4.24 -9.81
C LYS A 49 9.70 -3.30 -10.71
N ASP A 50 10.43 -2.49 -11.47
CA ASP A 50 9.82 -1.67 -12.53
C ASP A 50 8.91 -2.53 -13.41
N LYS A 51 7.73 -1.99 -13.74
CA LYS A 51 6.65 -2.63 -14.53
C LYS A 51 5.88 -3.75 -13.83
N ASP A 52 6.16 -4.08 -12.56
CA ASP A 52 5.24 -4.93 -11.80
C ASP A 52 3.83 -4.29 -11.80
N ILE A 53 2.81 -5.10 -12.02
CA ILE A 53 1.41 -4.68 -11.84
C ILE A 53 0.91 -5.25 -10.52
N MET A 54 0.44 -4.37 -9.67
CA MET A 54 0.02 -4.69 -8.30
C MET A 54 -1.43 -4.29 -8.07
N ILE A 55 -1.97 -4.77 -6.96
CA ILE A 55 -3.30 -4.37 -6.48
C ILE A 55 -3.14 -3.30 -5.41
N LEU A 56 -3.78 -2.16 -5.60
CA LEU A 56 -3.97 -1.15 -4.56
C LEU A 56 -5.23 -1.47 -3.76
N ASP A 57 -5.05 -1.71 -2.48
CA ASP A 57 -6.12 -1.90 -1.51
C ASP A 57 -6.41 -0.56 -0.80
N LYS A 58 -7.49 0.08 -1.21
CA LYS A 58 -7.95 1.35 -0.64
C LYS A 58 -8.85 1.20 0.59
N ILE A 59 -9.34 0.00 0.82
CA ILE A 59 -10.39 -0.23 1.81
C ILE A 59 -9.81 -0.58 3.16
N SER A 60 -8.71 -1.33 3.20
CA SER A 60 -8.13 -1.80 4.46
C SER A 60 -7.90 -0.66 5.45
N TYR A 61 -7.42 0.49 5.00
CA TYR A 61 -7.15 1.64 5.88
C TYR A 61 -8.40 2.45 6.30
N ARG A 62 -9.60 2.05 5.85
CA ARG A 62 -10.85 2.56 6.42
C ARG A 62 -11.24 1.83 7.72
N PHE A 63 -10.67 0.66 7.94
CA PHE A 63 -11.02 -0.23 9.06
C PHE A 63 -9.82 -0.66 9.90
N GLN A 64 -8.60 -0.36 9.45
CA GLN A 64 -7.36 -0.76 10.11
C GLN A 64 -6.36 0.38 10.03
N ASP A 65 -5.57 0.54 11.07
CA ASP A 65 -4.47 1.49 11.11
C ASP A 65 -3.35 1.08 10.15
N ILE A 66 -2.62 2.09 9.67
CA ILE A 66 -1.39 1.88 8.91
C ILE A 66 -0.33 1.28 9.83
N LYS A 67 0.28 0.18 9.40
CA LYS A 67 1.25 -0.56 10.21
C LYS A 67 2.67 -0.34 9.71
N ARG A 68 3.62 -0.43 10.62
CA ARG A 68 5.04 -0.46 10.26
C ARG A 68 5.30 -1.59 9.26
N PHE A 69 6.09 -1.28 8.25
CA PHE A 69 6.48 -2.11 7.12
C PHE A 69 5.40 -2.37 6.07
N ASP A 70 4.20 -1.79 6.21
CA ASP A 70 3.24 -1.77 5.09
C ASP A 70 3.86 -1.05 3.89
N ILE A 71 3.65 -1.60 2.70
CA ILE A 71 3.98 -0.93 1.44
C ILE A 71 2.78 -0.11 1.04
N VAL A 72 2.94 1.20 0.94
CA VAL A 72 1.87 2.16 0.69
C VAL A 72 2.04 2.86 -0.65
N VAL A 73 0.91 3.24 -1.24
CA VAL A 73 0.86 4.12 -2.39
C VAL A 73 0.48 5.52 -1.91
N ILE A 74 1.31 6.48 -2.25
CA ILE A 74 1.23 7.85 -1.80
C ILE A 74 0.97 8.74 -3.01
N LYS A 75 0.05 9.68 -2.88
CA LYS A 75 -0.15 10.76 -3.84
C LYS A 75 0.62 12.00 -3.36
N LYS A 76 1.65 12.40 -4.07
CA LYS A 76 2.39 13.62 -3.77
C LYS A 76 2.42 14.50 -5.01
N ASP A 77 1.82 15.69 -4.91
CA ASP A 77 1.64 16.61 -6.02
C ASP A 77 0.95 15.95 -7.22
N LYS A 78 1.66 15.80 -8.34
CA LYS A 78 1.14 15.14 -9.56
C LYS A 78 1.63 13.70 -9.74
N GLU A 79 2.38 13.18 -8.75
CA GLU A 79 3.03 11.87 -8.83
C GLU A 79 2.45 10.89 -7.84
N TYR A 80 2.61 9.60 -8.14
CA TYR A 80 2.31 8.50 -7.23
C TYR A 80 3.61 7.81 -6.86
N LEU A 81 3.86 7.71 -5.55
CA LEU A 81 5.04 7.06 -5.01
C LEU A 81 4.62 5.76 -4.33
N ILE A 82 5.46 4.74 -4.44
CA ILE A 82 5.33 3.50 -3.66
C ILE A 82 6.49 3.46 -2.70
N LYS A 83 6.20 3.36 -1.40
CA LYS A 83 7.19 3.36 -0.31
C LYS A 83 6.77 2.42 0.80
N ARG A 84 7.70 2.12 1.69
CA ARG A 84 7.47 1.34 2.90
C ARG A 84 7.38 2.24 4.13
N VAL A 85 6.37 2.01 4.96
CA VAL A 85 6.20 2.72 6.23
C VAL A 85 7.24 2.24 7.23
N ILE A 86 8.02 3.16 7.78
CA ILE A 86 9.06 2.86 8.77
C ILE A 86 8.73 3.47 10.12
N GLY A 87 8.31 4.72 10.16
CA GLY A 87 7.95 5.41 11.41
C GLY A 87 6.46 5.71 11.47
N LEU A 88 5.88 5.52 12.65
CA LEU A 88 4.48 5.77 12.96
C LEU A 88 4.34 7.05 13.80
N PRO A 89 3.13 7.64 13.90
CA PRO A 89 2.88 8.80 14.75
C PRO A 89 3.42 8.63 16.18
N GLY A 90 4.00 9.67 16.74
CA GLY A 90 4.57 9.70 18.09
C GLY A 90 5.96 9.09 18.24
N GLU A 91 6.55 8.55 17.17
CA GLU A 91 7.83 7.86 17.20
C GLU A 91 8.99 8.76 16.73
N THR A 92 10.18 8.43 17.20
CA THR A 92 11.44 8.90 16.61
C THR A 92 12.05 7.82 15.74
N VAL A 93 12.73 8.22 14.66
CA VAL A 93 13.36 7.30 13.69
C VAL A 93 14.82 7.64 13.57
N GLU A 94 15.70 6.65 13.77
CA GLU A 94 17.13 6.76 13.52
C GLU A 94 17.61 5.56 12.72
N TYR A 95 18.44 5.82 11.71
CA TYR A 95 19.27 4.82 11.05
C TYR A 95 20.71 5.04 11.46
N LYS A 96 21.35 3.99 11.98
CA LYS A 96 22.76 4.03 12.41
C LYS A 96 23.43 2.69 12.10
N ASN A 97 24.53 2.76 11.37
CA ASN A 97 25.27 1.56 10.94
C ASN A 97 24.35 0.53 10.26
N ASN A 98 23.52 0.99 9.32
CA ASN A 98 22.54 0.17 8.59
C ASN A 98 21.49 -0.54 9.50
N LYS A 99 21.20 -0.01 10.69
CA LYS A 99 20.20 -0.53 11.62
C LYS A 99 19.16 0.52 11.92
N LEU A 100 17.89 0.09 11.92
CA LEU A 100 16.76 0.93 12.29
C LEU A 100 16.58 0.98 13.81
N TYR A 101 16.43 2.18 14.34
CA TYR A 101 16.05 2.41 15.74
C TYR A 101 14.75 3.22 15.76
N ILE A 102 13.78 2.74 16.52
CA ILE A 102 12.50 3.42 16.79
C ILE A 102 12.45 3.69 18.29
N ASN A 103 12.29 4.95 18.67
CA ASN A 103 12.34 5.36 20.08
C ASN A 103 13.58 4.78 20.80
N ASN A 104 14.74 4.87 20.17
CA ASN A 104 16.04 4.37 20.63
C ASN A 104 16.12 2.83 20.78
N LYS A 105 15.13 2.07 20.31
CA LYS A 105 15.14 0.60 20.32
C LYS A 105 15.42 0.05 18.93
N ASN A 106 16.36 -0.87 18.83
CA ASN A 106 16.64 -1.53 17.55
C ASN A 106 15.44 -2.35 17.09
N VAL A 107 15.04 -2.14 15.84
CA VAL A 107 13.92 -2.83 15.17
C VAL A 107 14.45 -3.54 13.93
N ALA A 108 14.29 -4.85 13.88
CA ALA A 108 14.75 -5.65 12.74
C ALA A 108 13.86 -5.43 11.51
N GLU A 109 14.47 -5.08 10.40
CA GLU A 109 13.84 -5.01 9.09
C GLU A 109 13.92 -6.40 8.44
N LYS A 110 12.79 -7.14 8.44
CA LYS A 110 12.72 -8.54 7.95
C LYS A 110 12.37 -8.63 6.46
N PHE A 111 12.81 -7.69 5.67
CA PHE A 111 12.63 -7.63 4.22
C PHE A 111 13.95 -7.24 3.57
N ASN A 112 14.06 -7.50 2.26
CA ASN A 112 15.27 -7.16 1.53
C ASN A 112 15.30 -5.65 1.23
N HIS A 113 16.36 -4.99 1.63
CA HIS A 113 16.65 -3.61 1.30
C HIS A 113 18.15 -3.39 1.11
N GLU A 114 18.50 -2.33 0.42
CA GLU A 114 19.89 -1.89 0.31
C GLU A 114 20.36 -1.23 1.60
N GLU A 115 21.68 -1.06 1.74
CA GLU A 115 22.25 -0.37 2.90
C GLU A 115 21.67 1.03 3.07
N THR A 116 21.31 1.35 4.30
CA THR A 116 20.73 2.64 4.65
C THR A 116 21.81 3.54 5.26
N PRO A 117 22.09 4.70 4.65
CA PRO A 117 22.95 5.70 5.27
C PRO A 117 22.43 6.13 6.64
N ASP A 118 23.35 6.54 7.51
CA ASP A 118 22.99 7.10 8.80
C ASP A 118 22.06 8.31 8.61
N PHE A 119 20.98 8.33 9.38
CA PHE A 119 19.95 9.35 9.33
C PHE A 119 19.26 9.46 10.69
N ILE A 120 18.93 10.65 11.12
CA ILE A 120 18.14 10.89 12.32
C ILE A 120 16.99 11.86 12.00
N LEU A 121 15.80 11.49 12.42
CA LEU A 121 14.67 12.40 12.49
C LEU A 121 14.72 13.09 13.85
N GLU A 122 15.03 14.39 13.89
CA GLU A 122 15.26 15.13 15.14
C GLU A 122 14.02 15.23 16.03
N GLU A 123 12.85 15.28 15.42
CA GLU A 123 11.57 15.42 16.12
C GLU A 123 10.73 14.15 16.02
N LYS A 124 9.80 13.99 16.97
CA LYS A 124 8.81 12.92 16.88
C LYS A 124 7.88 13.16 15.71
N ILE A 125 7.49 12.07 15.06
CA ILE A 125 6.49 12.08 13.98
C ILE A 125 5.16 12.60 14.56
N PRO A 126 4.58 13.69 14.03
CA PRO A 126 3.29 14.20 14.50
C PRO A 126 2.15 13.22 14.20
N GLU A 127 1.02 13.37 14.92
CA GLU A 127 -0.20 12.64 14.61
C GLU A 127 -0.65 12.90 13.18
N GLY A 128 -1.11 11.84 12.48
CA GLY A 128 -1.50 11.87 11.08
C GLY A 128 -0.35 11.96 10.09
N TYR A 129 0.91 11.74 10.53
CA TYR A 129 2.08 11.70 9.66
C TYR A 129 2.84 10.39 9.79
N TYR A 130 3.52 10.00 8.71
CA TYR A 130 4.29 8.78 8.62
C TYR A 130 5.67 9.05 8.02
N PHE A 131 6.68 8.32 8.48
CA PHE A 131 7.99 8.28 7.88
C PHE A 131 8.10 7.06 6.98
N VAL A 132 8.35 7.29 5.70
CA VAL A 132 8.38 6.23 4.68
C VAL A 132 9.71 6.22 3.96
N VAL A 133 10.19 5.03 3.57
CA VAL A 133 11.41 4.88 2.75
C VAL A 133 11.21 3.89 1.61
N GLY A 134 12.04 4.00 0.58
CA GLY A 134 12.13 2.96 -0.43
C GLY A 134 13.06 1.84 -0.02
N ASP A 135 12.84 0.62 -0.49
CA ASP A 135 13.69 -0.53 -0.18
C ASP A 135 15.06 -0.42 -0.89
N ASN A 136 15.10 0.24 -2.05
CA ASN A 136 16.34 0.64 -2.71
C ASN A 136 16.82 2.00 -2.14
N ARG A 137 17.39 1.95 -0.96
CA ARG A 137 17.79 3.10 -0.12
C ARG A 137 18.61 4.16 -0.83
N PRO A 138 19.66 3.80 -1.65
CA PRO A 138 20.52 4.78 -2.30
C PRO A 138 19.83 5.64 -3.37
N VAL A 139 18.83 5.10 -4.06
CA VAL A 139 18.16 5.81 -5.18
C VAL A 139 16.75 6.27 -4.86
N SER A 140 16.29 6.05 -3.63
CA SER A 140 14.93 6.41 -3.23
C SER A 140 14.82 7.85 -2.78
N ASN A 141 14.00 8.63 -3.47
CA ASN A 141 13.52 9.91 -2.99
C ASN A 141 12.34 9.68 -2.04
N ASP A 142 12.56 9.76 -0.73
CA ASP A 142 11.63 9.38 0.32
C ASP A 142 11.72 10.32 1.53
N SER A 143 11.12 9.97 2.66
CA SER A 143 10.99 10.86 3.82
C SER A 143 12.31 11.42 4.35
N ARG A 144 13.44 10.79 4.03
CA ARG A 144 14.76 11.33 4.35
C ARG A 144 15.07 12.64 3.62
N TYR A 145 14.39 12.87 2.47
CA TYR A 145 14.60 14.04 1.59
C TYR A 145 13.35 14.88 1.40
N ILE A 146 12.18 14.23 1.27
CA ILE A 146 10.91 14.91 0.97
C ILE A 146 10.05 15.19 2.21
N GLY A 147 10.55 14.80 3.40
CA GLY A 147 9.85 14.97 4.68
C GLY A 147 8.76 13.93 4.93
N LEU A 148 8.04 14.12 6.02
CA LEU A 148 6.97 13.23 6.46
C LEU A 148 5.79 13.25 5.48
N ILE A 149 5.10 12.13 5.40
CA ILE A 149 3.91 11.94 4.55
C ILE A 149 2.67 12.03 5.42
N LYS A 150 1.71 12.84 4.98
CA LYS A 150 0.40 12.92 5.64
C LYS A 150 -0.42 11.67 5.39
N GLU A 151 -1.21 11.27 6.36
CA GLU A 151 -2.13 10.13 6.23
C GLU A 151 -3.10 10.30 5.06
N GLU A 152 -3.63 11.52 4.85
CA GLU A 152 -4.54 11.84 3.75
C GLU A 152 -3.93 11.63 2.35
N ASP A 153 -2.60 11.69 2.23
CA ASP A 153 -1.87 11.44 0.99
C ASP A 153 -1.66 9.94 0.72
N ILE A 154 -1.89 9.08 1.71
CA ILE A 154 -1.76 7.63 1.58
C ILE A 154 -3.05 7.05 1.00
N LEU A 155 -3.00 6.65 -0.26
CA LEU A 155 -4.16 6.13 -0.99
C LEU A 155 -4.60 4.73 -0.57
N GLY A 156 -3.68 3.95 -0.02
CA GLY A 156 -3.92 2.58 0.40
C GLY A 156 -2.63 1.78 0.44
N LYS A 157 -2.75 0.50 0.77
CA LYS A 157 -1.61 -0.41 0.78
C LYS A 157 -1.55 -1.27 -0.47
N THR A 158 -0.37 -1.75 -0.78
CA THR A 158 -0.12 -2.68 -1.87
C THR A 158 0.95 -3.68 -1.46
N SER A 159 0.72 -4.94 -1.74
CA SER A 159 1.71 -5.99 -1.47
C SER A 159 1.61 -7.14 -2.44
N PHE A 160 0.59 -7.17 -3.29
CA PHE A 160 0.31 -8.31 -4.15
C PHE A 160 0.58 -7.98 -5.62
N VAL A 161 1.58 -8.63 -6.20
CA VAL A 161 1.92 -8.55 -7.63
C VAL A 161 1.02 -9.51 -8.41
N ILE A 162 0.31 -9.01 -9.42
CA ILE A 162 -0.54 -9.79 -10.32
C ILE A 162 0.12 -10.09 -11.65
N PHE A 163 1.10 -9.29 -12.05
CA PHE A 163 1.89 -9.48 -13.28
C PHE A 163 3.27 -8.83 -13.10
N PRO A 164 4.34 -9.43 -13.66
CA PRO A 164 4.39 -10.64 -14.48
C PRO A 164 4.15 -11.92 -13.64
N PHE A 165 3.67 -12.97 -14.30
CA PHE A 165 3.27 -14.21 -13.62
C PHE A 165 4.40 -14.92 -12.87
N ASN A 166 5.66 -14.78 -13.32
CA ASN A 166 6.81 -15.32 -12.60
C ASN A 166 7.11 -14.58 -11.28
N ARG A 167 6.45 -13.45 -11.03
CA ARG A 167 6.54 -12.66 -9.79
C ARG A 167 5.20 -12.60 -9.03
N PHE A 168 4.20 -13.33 -9.52
CA PHE A 168 2.87 -13.39 -8.90
C PHE A 168 2.94 -13.72 -7.42
N GLY A 169 2.16 -13.02 -6.60
CA GLY A 169 2.04 -13.26 -5.17
C GLY A 169 2.39 -12.07 -4.29
N ASN A 170 2.31 -12.33 -2.99
CA ASN A 170 2.55 -11.31 -1.96
C ASN A 170 4.05 -10.97 -1.86
N LYS A 171 4.35 -9.68 -1.73
CA LYS A 171 5.69 -9.12 -1.50
C LYS A 171 5.73 -8.48 -0.12
N LYS A 172 6.65 -8.94 0.67
CA LYS A 172 6.85 -8.45 2.04
C LYS A 172 8.22 -7.82 2.17
#